data_e796e654dc9316414896176d53ef7852
#
_entry.id   e796e654dc9316414896176d53ef7852
#
_cell.length_a   1.000
_cell.length_b   1.000
_cell.length_c   1.000
_cell.angle_alpha   90.00
_cell.angle_beta   90.00
_cell.angle_gamma   90.00
#
_symmetry.space_group_name_H-M   'P 1'
#
loop_
_entity.id
_entity.type
_entity.pdbx_description
1 polymer ?
#
loop_
_entity_poly.entity_id
_entity_poly.type
_entity_poly.pdbx_seq_one_letter_code
_entity_poly.pdbx_strand_id
1 'polypeptide(L)'
;GSPLGKIDLTNDFAPHLELFKQSLETARILNAKCIRLFSFFTKDYSPAALDEVCRRLNLFLEAAEGSGVLVCHENEKGIYGNIAVRCLQLHRALPKLKAVFDPANFVQCGQDSKEAWQLLEPYVYYFHLKDALPNGKVVPAGCGAGNLPWLIRQYRSKANGSGVMTLEPHLKIFGGLENLEQQGEQSKIDDFAYPTNEAAFDAAVTAVEKIINGLDR
;
A
#
# COMPACT_ATOMS: atom_id res chain seq x y z
N GLY A 1 -0.67 0.75 -11.56
CA GLY A 1 -1.32 0.72 -10.26
C GLY A 1 -2.83 0.63 -10.38
N SER A 2 -3.49 0.06 -9.40
CA SER A 2 -4.94 -0.05 -9.38
C SER A 2 -5.54 1.19 -8.71
N PRO A 3 -6.51 1.89 -9.32
CA PRO A 3 -7.21 3.01 -8.69
C PRO A 3 -8.33 2.56 -7.74
N LEU A 4 -8.49 1.27 -7.51
CA LEU A 4 -9.57 0.69 -6.73
C LEU A 4 -9.56 1.20 -5.28
N GLY A 5 -10.64 1.84 -4.86
CA GLY A 5 -10.74 2.50 -3.56
C GLY A 5 -10.12 3.91 -3.50
N LYS A 6 -9.56 4.44 -4.59
CA LYS A 6 -9.10 5.84 -4.69
C LYS A 6 -10.20 6.77 -5.23
N ILE A 7 -11.35 6.75 -4.60
CA ILE A 7 -12.46 7.70 -4.79
C ILE A 7 -12.85 8.29 -3.43
N ASP A 8 -13.47 9.45 -3.44
CA ASP A 8 -14.00 10.04 -2.21
C ASP A 8 -15.11 9.15 -1.61
N LEU A 9 -15.14 9.05 -0.28
CA LEU A 9 -16.11 8.23 0.44
C LEU A 9 -17.56 8.71 0.21
N THR A 10 -17.75 9.97 -0.21
CA THR A 10 -19.07 10.52 -0.54
C THR A 10 -19.55 10.23 -1.97
N ASN A 11 -18.65 9.77 -2.85
CA ASN A 11 -19.00 9.49 -4.24
C ASN A 11 -19.86 8.24 -4.37
N ASP A 12 -20.64 8.18 -5.46
CA ASP A 12 -21.37 6.95 -5.82
C ASP A 12 -20.38 5.79 -6.00
N PHE A 13 -20.71 4.69 -5.33
CA PHE A 13 -19.84 3.51 -5.29
C PHE A 13 -20.14 2.49 -6.41
N ALA A 14 -21.36 2.51 -6.96
CA ALA A 14 -21.77 1.46 -7.91
C ALA A 14 -20.85 1.35 -9.15
N PRO A 15 -20.48 2.46 -9.82
CA PRO A 15 -19.53 2.38 -10.95
C PRO A 15 -18.17 1.84 -10.54
N HIS A 16 -17.74 2.13 -9.31
CA HIS A 16 -16.45 1.70 -8.80
C HIS A 16 -16.41 0.20 -8.46
N LEU A 17 -17.54 -0.35 -8.01
CA LEU A 17 -17.70 -1.79 -7.83
C LEU A 17 -17.68 -2.54 -9.17
N GLU A 18 -18.27 -1.99 -10.22
CA GLU A 18 -18.19 -2.59 -11.57
C GLU A 18 -16.74 -2.55 -12.12
N LEU A 19 -16.00 -1.47 -11.90
CA LEU A 19 -14.57 -1.42 -12.23
C LEU A 19 -13.77 -2.52 -11.50
N PHE A 20 -14.10 -2.78 -10.22
CA PHE A 20 -13.48 -3.86 -9.46
C PHE A 20 -13.77 -5.22 -10.09
N LYS A 21 -15.02 -5.50 -10.47
CA LYS A 21 -15.40 -6.78 -11.11
C LYS A 21 -14.65 -7.01 -12.43
N GLN A 22 -14.50 -5.97 -13.25
CA GLN A 22 -13.70 -6.02 -14.48
C GLN A 22 -12.22 -6.29 -14.19
N SER A 23 -11.68 -5.63 -13.15
CA SER A 23 -10.29 -5.86 -12.70
C SER A 23 -10.09 -7.27 -12.14
N LEU A 24 -11.10 -7.82 -11.48
CA LEU A 24 -11.09 -9.19 -10.96
C LEU A 24 -11.04 -10.22 -12.10
N GLU A 25 -11.84 -10.02 -13.14
CA GLU A 25 -11.79 -10.89 -14.33
C GLU A 25 -10.42 -10.84 -15.02
N THR A 26 -9.87 -9.64 -15.17
CA THR A 26 -8.50 -9.47 -15.68
C THR A 26 -7.48 -10.20 -14.79
N ALA A 27 -7.59 -10.10 -13.47
CA ALA A 27 -6.71 -10.79 -12.53
C ALA A 27 -6.80 -12.32 -12.68
N ARG A 28 -8.00 -12.86 -12.92
CA ARG A 28 -8.19 -14.30 -13.16
C ARG A 28 -7.52 -14.75 -14.46
N ILE A 29 -7.70 -13.99 -15.55
CA ILE A 29 -7.06 -14.28 -16.86
C ILE A 29 -5.53 -14.28 -16.70
N LEU A 30 -4.97 -13.33 -15.94
CA LEU A 30 -3.53 -13.22 -15.69
C LEU A 30 -3.03 -14.18 -14.60
N ASN A 31 -3.90 -15.00 -14.00
CA ASN A 31 -3.56 -15.87 -12.86
C ASN A 31 -2.91 -15.11 -11.69
N ALA A 32 -3.33 -13.85 -11.48
CA ALA A 32 -2.86 -13.03 -10.38
C ALA A 32 -3.34 -13.61 -9.04
N LYS A 33 -2.50 -13.52 -8.01
CA LYS A 33 -2.82 -14.06 -6.68
C LYS A 33 -3.61 -13.09 -5.82
N CYS A 34 -3.50 -11.80 -6.08
CA CYS A 34 -4.20 -10.77 -5.34
C CYS A 34 -4.50 -9.55 -6.20
N ILE A 35 -5.49 -8.77 -5.75
CA ILE A 35 -5.77 -7.41 -6.20
C ILE A 35 -5.52 -6.47 -5.02
N ARG A 36 -4.72 -5.43 -5.24
CA ARG A 36 -4.50 -4.36 -4.30
C ARG A 36 -5.56 -3.27 -4.46
N LEU A 37 -6.07 -2.77 -3.35
CA LEU A 37 -7.03 -1.66 -3.28
C LEU A 37 -6.78 -0.77 -2.06
N PHE A 38 -7.57 0.30 -1.95
CA PHE A 38 -7.48 1.33 -0.91
C PHE A 38 -8.83 1.52 -0.20
N SER A 39 -8.83 2.26 0.93
CA SER A 39 -10.01 2.44 1.79
C SER A 39 -10.65 3.82 1.68
N PHE A 40 -10.74 4.34 0.47
CA PHE A 40 -11.44 5.58 0.08
C PHE A 40 -10.86 6.86 0.69
N PHE A 41 -10.82 7.93 -0.10
CA PHE A 41 -10.43 9.25 0.38
C PHE A 41 -11.47 9.78 1.36
N THR A 42 -11.02 10.23 2.53
CA THR A 42 -11.88 10.85 3.54
C THR A 42 -11.03 11.59 4.56
N LYS A 43 -11.63 12.62 5.17
CA LYS A 43 -11.15 13.28 6.39
C LYS A 43 -12.06 13.00 7.58
N ASP A 44 -13.12 12.22 7.36
CA ASP A 44 -14.02 11.75 8.41
C ASP A 44 -13.55 10.36 8.90
N TYR A 45 -13.25 10.27 10.18
CA TYR A 45 -12.82 9.04 10.85
C TYR A 45 -13.81 8.62 11.94
N SER A 46 -15.06 9.06 11.82
CA SER A 46 -16.17 8.68 12.71
C SER A 46 -16.52 7.19 12.60
N PRO A 47 -17.25 6.63 13.58
CA PRO A 47 -17.78 5.28 13.47
C PRO A 47 -18.65 5.07 12.22
N ALA A 48 -19.44 6.08 11.81
CA ALA A 48 -20.26 6.00 10.60
C ALA A 48 -19.40 5.92 9.32
N ALA A 49 -18.28 6.66 9.27
CA ALA A 49 -17.33 6.53 8.15
C ALA A 49 -16.67 5.14 8.12
N LEU A 50 -16.29 4.59 9.29
CA LEU A 50 -15.78 3.22 9.39
C LEU A 50 -16.79 2.20 8.85
N ASP A 51 -18.05 2.31 9.26
CA ASP A 51 -19.12 1.39 8.82
C ASP A 51 -19.29 1.44 7.31
N GLU A 52 -19.30 2.63 6.70
CA GLU A 52 -19.44 2.79 5.24
C GLU A 52 -18.20 2.25 4.50
N VAL A 53 -16.98 2.52 4.98
CA VAL A 53 -15.75 1.95 4.43
C VAL A 53 -15.79 0.42 4.49
N CYS A 54 -16.13 -0.15 5.64
CA CYS A 54 -16.25 -1.60 5.80
C CYS A 54 -17.33 -2.18 4.89
N ARG A 55 -18.49 -1.53 4.74
CA ARG A 55 -19.55 -1.95 3.84
C ARG A 55 -19.07 -2.04 2.38
N ARG A 56 -18.37 -1.01 1.90
CA ARG A 56 -17.82 -0.98 0.53
C ARG A 56 -16.71 -2.02 0.32
N LEU A 57 -15.78 -2.14 1.26
CA LEU A 57 -14.72 -3.15 1.19
C LEU A 57 -15.29 -4.57 1.22
N ASN A 58 -16.37 -4.80 1.99
CA ASN A 58 -17.05 -6.10 2.02
C ASN A 58 -17.68 -6.46 0.66
N LEU A 59 -18.24 -5.49 -0.06
CA LEU A 59 -18.76 -5.72 -1.43
C LEU A 59 -17.65 -6.14 -2.41
N PHE A 60 -16.42 -5.64 -2.25
CA PHE A 60 -15.27 -6.15 -3.02
C PHE A 60 -14.92 -7.59 -2.62
N LEU A 61 -14.94 -7.90 -1.33
CA LEU A 61 -14.67 -9.26 -0.83
C LEU A 61 -15.72 -10.26 -1.32
N GLU A 62 -17.01 -9.90 -1.27
CA GLU A 62 -18.11 -10.71 -1.80
C GLU A 62 -17.96 -10.95 -3.31
N ALA A 63 -17.66 -9.90 -4.09
CA ALA A 63 -17.44 -10.03 -5.52
C ALA A 63 -16.21 -10.93 -5.86
N ALA A 64 -15.20 -10.97 -4.99
CA ALA A 64 -14.02 -11.82 -5.17
C ALA A 64 -14.22 -13.26 -4.65
N GLU A 65 -15.33 -13.58 -4.00
CA GLU A 65 -15.55 -14.90 -3.41
C GLU A 65 -15.56 -16.00 -4.49
N GLY A 66 -14.87 -17.10 -4.23
CA GLY A 66 -14.71 -18.20 -5.17
C GLY A 66 -13.78 -17.94 -6.36
N SER A 67 -13.25 -16.73 -6.54
CA SER A 67 -12.35 -16.40 -7.66
C SER A 67 -10.93 -16.95 -7.51
N GLY A 68 -10.51 -17.30 -6.30
CA GLY A 68 -9.12 -17.63 -5.97
C GLY A 68 -8.18 -16.43 -5.87
N VAL A 69 -8.68 -15.20 -6.05
CA VAL A 69 -7.92 -13.94 -5.99
C VAL A 69 -8.12 -13.29 -4.62
N LEU A 70 -7.05 -13.02 -3.90
CA LEU A 70 -7.10 -12.33 -2.61
C LEU A 70 -7.31 -10.82 -2.80
N VAL A 71 -8.09 -10.22 -1.92
CA VAL A 71 -8.27 -8.76 -1.86
C VAL A 71 -7.33 -8.22 -0.78
N CYS A 72 -6.45 -7.29 -1.17
CA CYS A 72 -5.43 -6.73 -0.30
C CYS A 72 -5.59 -5.21 -0.17
N HIS A 73 -5.72 -4.71 1.05
CA HIS A 73 -5.78 -3.28 1.37
C HIS A 73 -4.38 -2.73 1.62
N GLU A 74 -4.01 -1.67 0.93
CA GLU A 74 -2.78 -0.92 1.19
C GLU A 74 -3.05 0.31 2.07
N ASN A 75 -2.20 0.53 3.07
CA ASN A 75 -2.16 1.78 3.81
C ASN A 75 -1.64 2.91 2.91
N GLU A 76 -2.33 4.06 2.91
CA GLU A 76 -1.97 5.21 2.08
C GLU A 76 -2.43 6.50 2.76
N LYS A 77 -1.75 7.62 2.49
CA LYS A 77 -2.18 8.93 2.96
C LYS A 77 -3.51 9.36 2.32
N GLY A 78 -4.29 10.16 3.03
CA GLY A 78 -5.57 10.71 2.54
C GLY A 78 -6.77 9.74 2.55
N ILE A 79 -6.55 8.43 2.75
CA ILE A 79 -7.63 7.45 2.84
C ILE A 79 -7.97 7.13 4.30
N TYR A 80 -9.06 6.38 4.54
CA TYR A 80 -9.43 5.95 5.91
C TYR A 80 -8.27 5.19 6.59
N GLY A 81 -7.68 4.21 5.93
CA GLY A 81 -6.60 3.38 6.40
C GLY A 81 -5.21 4.00 6.26
N ASN A 82 -5.03 5.25 6.67
CA ASN A 82 -3.77 5.97 6.56
C ASN A 82 -2.82 5.74 7.75
N ILE A 83 -3.33 5.27 8.90
CA ILE A 83 -2.52 4.88 10.07
C ILE A 83 -2.87 3.47 10.54
N ALA A 84 -1.94 2.83 11.22
CA ALA A 84 -2.05 1.41 11.57
C ALA A 84 -3.28 1.07 12.42
N VAL A 85 -3.68 1.93 13.34
CA VAL A 85 -4.89 1.69 14.17
C VAL A 85 -6.14 1.63 13.28
N ARG A 86 -6.27 2.50 12.29
CA ARG A 86 -7.39 2.48 11.35
C ARG A 86 -7.33 1.27 10.41
N CYS A 87 -6.14 0.91 9.92
CA CYS A 87 -5.96 -0.34 9.17
C CYS A 87 -6.39 -1.55 10.01
N LEU A 88 -5.99 -1.59 11.29
CA LEU A 88 -6.37 -2.67 12.20
C LEU A 88 -7.88 -2.77 12.41
N GLN A 89 -8.60 -1.63 12.49
CA GLN A 89 -10.07 -1.62 12.56
C GLN A 89 -10.68 -2.32 11.33
N LEU A 90 -10.19 -2.00 10.12
CA LEU A 90 -10.64 -2.63 8.87
C LEU A 90 -10.39 -4.14 8.87
N HIS A 91 -9.17 -4.58 9.22
CA HIS A 91 -8.83 -6.00 9.21
C HIS A 91 -9.56 -6.81 10.30
N ARG A 92 -9.86 -6.19 11.45
CA ARG A 92 -10.70 -6.84 12.48
C ARG A 92 -12.16 -6.98 12.05
N ALA A 93 -12.71 -5.96 11.38
CA ALA A 93 -14.06 -6.00 10.85
C ALA A 93 -14.20 -6.95 9.64
N LEU A 94 -13.14 -7.11 8.85
CA LEU A 94 -13.11 -7.86 7.59
C LEU A 94 -11.97 -8.89 7.58
N PRO A 95 -12.12 -10.06 8.24
CA PRO A 95 -11.03 -11.03 8.41
C PRO A 95 -10.49 -11.63 7.09
N LYS A 96 -11.29 -11.61 6.01
CA LYS A 96 -10.85 -12.05 4.67
C LYS A 96 -9.94 -11.02 3.98
N LEU A 97 -9.97 -9.75 4.39
CA LEU A 97 -9.15 -8.68 3.83
C LEU A 97 -7.69 -8.86 4.27
N LYS A 98 -6.76 -8.91 3.32
CA LYS A 98 -5.33 -8.97 3.58
C LYS A 98 -4.72 -7.57 3.53
N ALA A 99 -3.51 -7.42 4.10
CA ALA A 99 -2.79 -6.14 4.06
C ALA A 99 -1.65 -6.19 3.05
N VAL A 100 -1.50 -5.08 2.31
CA VAL A 100 -0.24 -4.67 1.70
C VAL A 100 0.39 -3.66 2.65
N PHE A 101 1.61 -3.91 3.07
CA PHE A 101 2.31 -3.04 4.01
C PHE A 101 3.28 -2.14 3.28
N ASP A 102 3.03 -0.83 3.28
CA ASP A 102 3.94 0.20 2.76
C ASP A 102 4.50 1.03 3.91
N PRO A 103 5.78 0.87 4.26
CA PRO A 103 6.39 1.59 5.39
C PRO A 103 6.52 3.09 5.14
N ALA A 104 6.78 3.52 3.91
CA ALA A 104 6.93 4.94 3.59
C ALA A 104 5.61 5.71 3.76
N ASN A 105 4.48 5.09 3.42
CA ASN A 105 3.17 5.69 3.60
C ASN A 105 2.84 5.91 5.08
N PHE A 106 3.28 5.03 5.99
CA PHE A 106 3.18 5.29 7.43
C PHE A 106 4.06 6.45 7.88
N VAL A 107 5.33 6.50 7.43
CA VAL A 107 6.24 7.62 7.73
C VAL A 107 5.65 8.95 7.23
N GLN A 108 5.07 8.98 6.04
CA GLN A 108 4.40 10.16 5.48
C GLN A 108 3.17 10.61 6.29
N CYS A 109 2.55 9.68 7.02
CA CYS A 109 1.46 9.94 7.96
C CYS A 109 1.95 10.22 9.40
N GLY A 110 3.25 10.38 9.61
CA GLY A 110 3.84 10.67 10.91
C GLY A 110 3.85 9.49 11.88
N GLN A 111 3.76 8.24 11.37
CA GLN A 111 3.73 7.03 12.18
C GLN A 111 5.03 6.22 12.05
N ASP A 112 5.51 5.68 13.16
CA ASP A 112 6.61 4.71 13.15
C ASP A 112 6.18 3.40 12.50
N SER A 113 6.97 2.94 11.53
CA SER A 113 6.66 1.73 10.75
C SER A 113 6.85 0.43 11.53
N LYS A 114 7.68 0.40 12.59
CA LYS A 114 7.80 -0.78 13.46
C LYS A 114 6.59 -0.92 14.37
N GLU A 115 6.08 0.18 14.93
CA GLU A 115 4.82 0.16 15.69
C GLU A 115 3.66 -0.26 14.81
N ALA A 116 3.61 0.25 13.57
CA ALA A 116 2.61 -0.18 12.59
C ALA A 116 2.71 -1.69 12.28
N TRP A 117 3.93 -2.21 12.12
CA TRP A 117 4.15 -3.63 11.89
C TRP A 117 3.64 -4.49 13.05
N GLN A 118 3.93 -4.11 14.30
CA GLN A 118 3.48 -4.86 15.49
C GLN A 118 1.95 -5.03 15.53
N LEU A 119 1.21 -4.06 15.01
CA LEU A 119 -0.26 -4.12 14.95
C LEU A 119 -0.77 -4.93 13.75
N LEU A 120 -0.10 -4.86 12.62
CA LEU A 120 -0.62 -5.32 11.33
C LEU A 120 0.02 -6.62 10.83
N GLU A 121 1.14 -7.05 11.41
CA GLU A 121 1.88 -8.25 10.98
C GLU A 121 0.96 -9.46 10.69
N PRO A 122 -0.03 -9.82 11.52
CA PRO A 122 -0.87 -11.00 11.26
C PRO A 122 -1.66 -10.93 9.95
N TYR A 123 -1.95 -9.73 9.46
CA TYR A 123 -2.77 -9.48 8.26
C TYR A 123 -1.93 -9.28 7.00
N VAL A 124 -0.63 -8.96 7.13
CA VAL A 124 0.25 -8.63 6.00
C VAL A 124 0.44 -9.87 5.12
N TYR A 125 0.03 -9.76 3.88
CA TYR A 125 0.23 -10.77 2.84
C TYR A 125 1.36 -10.37 1.89
N TYR A 126 1.50 -9.07 1.61
CA TYR A 126 2.33 -8.51 0.57
C TYR A 126 3.04 -7.25 1.09
N PHE A 127 4.23 -6.93 0.60
CA PHE A 127 5.05 -5.85 1.12
C PHE A 127 5.57 -4.93 -0.01
N HIS A 128 5.47 -3.62 0.18
CA HIS A 128 6.08 -2.64 -0.71
C HIS A 128 7.44 -2.16 -0.18
N LEU A 129 8.40 -2.05 -1.09
CA LEU A 129 9.75 -1.53 -0.83
C LEU A 129 9.78 -0.06 -1.26
N LYS A 130 9.41 0.82 -0.34
CA LYS A 130 9.43 2.27 -0.47
C LYS A 130 9.90 2.88 0.84
N ASP A 131 10.67 3.96 0.80
CA ASP A 131 11.18 4.64 1.99
C ASP A 131 10.97 6.15 1.90
N ALA A 132 10.81 6.80 3.05
CA ALA A 132 10.63 8.23 3.16
C ALA A 132 11.32 8.80 4.41
N LEU A 133 11.76 10.06 4.31
CA LEU A 133 12.21 10.85 5.45
C LEU A 133 11.00 11.30 6.30
N PRO A 134 11.20 11.69 7.57
CA PRO A 134 10.12 12.18 8.44
C PRO A 134 9.35 13.40 7.88
N ASN A 135 9.98 14.17 6.99
CA ASN A 135 9.33 15.30 6.32
C ASN A 135 8.47 14.88 5.11
N GLY A 136 8.36 13.57 4.85
CA GLY A 136 7.57 12.97 3.78
C GLY A 136 8.30 12.85 2.43
N LYS A 137 9.57 13.32 2.31
CA LYS A 137 10.35 13.19 1.08
C LYS A 137 10.70 11.72 0.83
N VAL A 138 10.39 11.22 -0.36
CA VAL A 138 10.73 9.87 -0.78
C VAL A 138 12.24 9.76 -1.03
N VAL A 139 12.84 8.66 -0.57
CA VAL A 139 14.29 8.39 -0.67
C VAL A 139 14.53 6.91 -1.00
N PRO A 140 15.73 6.55 -1.47
CA PRO A 140 16.07 5.14 -1.68
C PRO A 140 15.90 4.29 -0.42
N ALA A 141 15.53 3.04 -0.58
CA ALA A 141 15.30 2.09 0.50
C ALA A 141 16.49 2.04 1.49
N GLY A 142 16.17 2.16 2.78
CA GLY A 142 17.17 2.19 3.86
C GLY A 142 17.81 3.55 4.14
N CYS A 143 17.44 4.59 3.36
CA CYS A 143 17.91 5.97 3.58
C CYS A 143 16.88 6.84 4.32
N GLY A 144 15.70 6.29 4.62
CA GLY A 144 14.61 6.98 5.30
C GLY A 144 14.35 6.47 6.72
N ALA A 145 13.16 6.80 7.20
CA ALA A 145 12.65 6.40 8.52
C ALA A 145 11.75 5.15 8.46
N GLY A 146 11.61 4.51 7.29
CA GLY A 146 10.75 3.35 7.07
C GLY A 146 11.24 2.04 7.71
N ASN A 147 12.41 2.03 8.36
CA ASN A 147 12.97 0.85 9.05
C ASN A 147 13.10 -0.41 8.17
N LEU A 148 13.29 -0.24 6.85
CA LEU A 148 13.24 -1.33 5.87
C LEU A 148 14.14 -2.53 6.19
N PRO A 149 15.41 -2.39 6.64
CA PRO A 149 16.23 -3.56 6.94
C PRO A 149 15.63 -4.46 8.03
N TRP A 150 15.01 -3.87 9.05
CA TRP A 150 14.34 -4.61 10.10
C TRP A 150 13.02 -5.23 9.60
N LEU A 151 12.20 -4.47 8.89
CA LEU A 151 10.92 -4.92 8.36
C LEU A 151 11.06 -6.05 7.35
N ILE A 152 12.05 -5.98 6.45
CA ILE A 152 12.32 -7.05 5.47
C ILE A 152 12.69 -8.33 6.21
N ARG A 153 13.50 -8.25 7.30
CA ARG A 153 13.81 -9.42 8.11
C ARG A 153 12.56 -10.03 8.75
N GLN A 154 11.69 -9.18 9.32
CA GLN A 154 10.42 -9.65 9.90
C GLN A 154 9.52 -10.30 8.85
N TYR A 155 9.39 -9.67 7.68
CA TYR A 155 8.55 -10.19 6.61
C TYR A 155 9.07 -11.50 6.02
N ARG A 156 10.39 -11.64 5.83
CA ARG A 156 11.02 -12.89 5.37
C ARG A 156 10.81 -14.07 6.34
N SER A 157 10.70 -13.81 7.64
CA SER A 157 10.42 -14.84 8.65
C SER A 157 8.94 -15.21 8.76
N LYS A 158 8.06 -14.45 8.08
CA LYS A 158 6.62 -14.65 8.17
C LYS A 158 6.14 -15.83 7.33
N ALA A 159 5.52 -16.83 7.99
CA ALA A 159 5.05 -18.05 7.34
C ALA A 159 3.84 -17.83 6.40
N ASN A 160 2.99 -16.85 6.70
CA ASN A 160 1.69 -16.63 6.04
C ASN A 160 1.67 -15.48 5.02
N GLY A 161 2.83 -14.92 4.68
CA GLY A 161 2.96 -13.91 3.61
C GLY A 161 3.08 -14.55 2.23
N SER A 162 2.95 -13.72 1.19
CA SER A 162 3.17 -14.17 -0.21
C SER A 162 4.63 -14.52 -0.50
N GLY A 163 5.56 -14.09 0.36
CA GLY A 163 7.01 -14.12 0.09
C GLY A 163 7.46 -13.10 -0.96
N VAL A 164 6.54 -12.31 -1.52
CA VAL A 164 6.82 -11.31 -2.57
C VAL A 164 6.90 -9.92 -1.96
N MET A 165 7.91 -9.17 -2.38
CA MET A 165 8.07 -7.74 -2.13
C MET A 165 8.16 -7.01 -3.46
N THR A 166 7.45 -5.89 -3.61
CA THR A 166 7.51 -5.09 -4.83
C THR A 166 8.21 -3.78 -4.57
N LEU A 167 9.16 -3.46 -5.45
CA LEU A 167 9.82 -2.17 -5.46
C LEU A 167 8.89 -1.11 -6.04
N GLU A 168 8.54 -0.11 -5.23
CA GLU A 168 7.69 1.03 -5.60
C GLU A 168 8.41 2.34 -5.20
N PRO A 169 9.51 2.70 -5.85
CA PRO A 169 10.47 3.66 -5.30
C PRO A 169 10.00 5.10 -5.32
N HIS A 170 9.20 5.52 -6.28
CA HIS A 170 8.76 6.91 -6.48
C HIS A 170 9.88 7.97 -6.34
N LEU A 171 11.09 7.64 -6.81
CA LEU A 171 12.27 8.52 -6.69
C LEU A 171 12.32 9.61 -7.78
N LYS A 172 11.46 9.53 -8.78
CA LYS A 172 11.30 10.52 -9.85
C LYS A 172 9.84 10.62 -10.25
N ILE A 173 9.43 11.80 -10.69
CA ILE A 173 8.08 12.02 -11.21
C ILE A 173 7.92 11.23 -12.52
N PHE A 174 6.81 10.53 -12.67
CA PHE A 174 6.47 9.76 -13.85
C PHE A 174 5.06 10.08 -14.33
N GLY A 175 4.79 9.87 -15.63
CA GLY A 175 3.47 10.15 -16.18
C GLY A 175 2.36 9.33 -15.51
N GLY A 176 1.30 10.00 -15.09
CA GLY A 176 0.16 9.38 -14.39
C GLY A 176 0.27 9.33 -12.87
N LEU A 177 1.38 9.79 -12.27
CA LEU A 177 1.49 9.87 -10.80
C LEU A 177 0.38 10.75 -10.20
N GLU A 178 0.05 11.85 -10.85
CA GLU A 178 -1.01 12.77 -10.46
C GLU A 178 -2.40 12.12 -10.39
N ASN A 179 -2.61 11.04 -11.14
CA ASN A 179 -3.87 10.27 -11.12
C ASN A 179 -3.93 9.27 -9.96
N LEU A 180 -2.82 9.03 -9.28
CA LEU A 180 -2.70 8.09 -8.16
C LEU A 180 -2.75 8.78 -6.80
N GLU A 181 -2.56 10.10 -6.78
CA GLU A 181 -2.48 10.89 -5.55
C GLU A 181 -3.62 11.91 -5.48
N GLN A 182 -4.17 12.12 -4.28
CA GLN A 182 -5.16 13.16 -4.06
C GLN A 182 -4.50 14.54 -4.07
N GLN A 183 -5.20 15.54 -4.57
CA GLN A 183 -4.73 16.92 -4.55
C GLN A 183 -4.47 17.39 -3.11
N GLY A 184 -3.27 17.88 -2.84
CA GLY A 184 -2.83 18.28 -1.49
C GLY A 184 -2.13 17.16 -0.68
N GLU A 185 -2.14 15.92 -1.17
CA GLU A 185 -1.51 14.75 -0.52
C GLU A 185 -0.35 14.17 -1.35
N GLN A 186 0.23 14.99 -2.26
CA GLN A 186 1.29 14.54 -3.16
C GLN A 186 2.55 14.11 -2.40
N SER A 187 3.21 13.07 -2.91
CA SER A 187 4.53 12.65 -2.46
C SER A 187 5.58 13.72 -2.75
N LYS A 188 6.42 14.00 -1.77
CA LYS A 188 7.54 14.93 -1.96
C LYS A 188 8.68 14.20 -2.65
N ILE A 189 8.81 14.40 -3.95
CA ILE A 189 9.82 13.79 -4.81
C ILE A 189 10.86 14.85 -5.19
N ASP A 190 12.14 14.49 -5.11
CA ASP A 190 13.24 15.30 -5.67
C ASP A 190 13.44 14.92 -7.14
N ASP A 191 12.72 15.61 -8.02
CA ASP A 191 12.74 15.29 -9.46
C ASP A 191 14.11 15.55 -10.12
N PHE A 192 14.97 16.27 -9.46
CA PHE A 192 16.34 16.57 -9.94
C PHE A 192 17.40 15.59 -9.41
N ALA A 193 17.06 14.72 -8.46
CA ALA A 193 18.02 13.77 -7.89
C ALA A 193 18.53 12.74 -8.91
N TYR A 194 17.74 12.45 -9.95
CA TYR A 194 18.09 11.46 -10.98
C TYR A 194 17.83 12.02 -12.37
N PRO A 195 18.71 11.76 -13.36
CA PRO A 195 18.54 12.28 -14.71
C PRO A 195 17.34 11.66 -15.46
N THR A 196 17.06 10.38 -15.25
CA THR A 196 15.98 9.64 -15.90
C THR A 196 15.22 8.73 -14.93
N ASN A 197 14.05 8.23 -15.34
CA ASN A 197 13.29 7.26 -14.56
C ASN A 197 14.04 5.93 -14.43
N GLU A 198 14.79 5.51 -15.45
CA GLU A 198 15.63 4.32 -15.41
C GLU A 198 16.72 4.47 -14.35
N ALA A 199 17.44 5.60 -14.33
CA ALA A 199 18.47 5.86 -13.34
C ALA A 199 17.92 5.89 -11.90
N ALA A 200 16.71 6.42 -11.72
CA ALA A 200 16.01 6.40 -10.43
C ALA A 200 15.64 4.97 -10.01
N PHE A 201 15.18 4.16 -10.96
CA PHE A 201 14.83 2.75 -10.70
C PHE A 201 16.08 1.91 -10.39
N ASP A 202 17.17 2.07 -11.13
CA ASP A 202 18.44 1.37 -10.89
C ASP A 202 19.02 1.72 -9.52
N ALA A 203 18.91 2.99 -9.10
CA ALA A 203 19.31 3.41 -7.76
C ALA A 203 18.45 2.74 -6.66
N ALA A 204 17.14 2.58 -6.92
CA ALA A 204 16.25 1.90 -6.00
C ALA A 204 16.56 0.40 -5.91
N VAL A 205 16.82 -0.27 -7.03
CA VAL A 205 17.25 -1.69 -7.06
C VAL A 205 18.55 -1.86 -6.25
N THR A 206 19.55 -1.04 -6.55
CA THR A 206 20.86 -1.08 -5.84
C THR A 206 20.71 -0.91 -4.33
N ALA A 207 19.82 0.00 -3.89
CA ALA A 207 19.56 0.21 -2.48
C ALA A 207 18.95 -1.02 -1.78
N VAL A 208 17.98 -1.68 -2.45
CA VAL A 208 17.35 -2.90 -1.91
C VAL A 208 18.32 -4.08 -1.90
N GLU A 209 19.09 -4.29 -2.95
CA GLU A 209 20.12 -5.34 -3.01
C GLU A 209 21.15 -5.18 -1.88
N LYS A 210 21.57 -3.96 -1.59
CA LYS A 210 22.47 -3.68 -0.47
C LYS A 210 21.87 -4.08 0.88
N ILE A 211 20.57 -3.83 1.08
CA ILE A 211 19.87 -4.26 2.29
C ILE A 211 19.84 -5.79 2.36
N ILE A 212 19.39 -6.46 1.30
CA ILE A 212 19.25 -7.92 1.27
C ILE A 212 20.58 -8.60 1.52
N ASN A 213 21.63 -8.19 0.80
CA ASN A 213 22.99 -8.73 0.97
C ASN A 213 23.55 -8.48 2.39
N GLY A 214 23.12 -7.41 3.07
CA GLY A 214 23.46 -7.12 4.45
C GLY A 214 22.70 -7.95 5.50
N LEU A 215 21.55 -8.51 5.12
CA LEU A 215 20.75 -9.37 6.00
C LEU A 215 21.23 -10.83 6.00
N ASP A 216 21.90 -11.25 4.94
CA ASP A 216 22.36 -12.63 4.74
C ASP A 216 23.79 -12.86 5.32
N ARG A 217 24.39 -11.82 5.94
CA ARG A 217 25.67 -11.86 6.68
C ARG A 217 25.44 -11.94 8.18
#